data_53580d0f6a27455781fb7a8de446b447
#
_entry.id   53580d0f6a27455781fb7a8de446b447
#
_cell.length_a   1.000
_cell.length_b   1.000
_cell.length_c   1.000
_cell.angle_alpha   90.00
_cell.angle_beta   90.00
_cell.angle_gamma   90.00
#
_symmetry.space_group_name_H-M   'P 1'
#
loop_
_entity.id
_entity.type
_entity.pdbx_description
1 polymer ?
#
loop_
_entity_poly.entity_id
_entity_poly.type
_entity_poly.pdbx_seq_one_letter_code
_entity_poly.pdbx_strand_id
1 'polypeptide(L)'
;MSEQPISRLSVPNEQTLPDDIQAIFAEMRAKPGFVPNVYQAYSLRPQQLRGFIALYDAIMTEASGLTKAEREMIAVAVSAQNHCFYCLTSHGAVLRIRAKDEVLADTIAANYRAAHLTPRQRAMLDLAVKITEASAAVGDQDIAVLRDHGFTEEDIMDIIQTAAFFNYSNRVASALDLRPNREYHSMARGSSSG
;
A
#
# COMPACT_ATOMS: atom_id res chain seq x y z
N MET A 1 24.18 -18.68 -4.95
CA MET A 1 23.47 -18.04 -3.83
C MET A 1 22.06 -18.58 -3.84
N SER A 2 21.61 -19.30 -2.80
CA SER A 2 20.23 -19.78 -2.71
C SER A 2 19.29 -18.59 -2.69
N GLU A 3 18.25 -18.62 -3.50
CA GLU A 3 17.21 -17.61 -3.52
C GLU A 3 16.54 -17.58 -2.14
N GLN A 4 16.49 -16.40 -1.50
CA GLN A 4 15.85 -16.28 -0.21
C GLN A 4 14.34 -16.52 -0.37
N PRO A 5 13.71 -17.26 0.56
CA PRO A 5 12.28 -17.49 0.49
C PRO A 5 11.52 -16.16 0.57
N ILE A 6 10.42 -16.05 -0.15
CA ILE A 6 9.60 -14.82 -0.21
C ILE A 6 8.78 -14.59 1.07
N SER A 7 8.63 -15.62 1.90
CA SER A 7 7.84 -15.60 3.14
C SER A 7 8.41 -16.63 4.13
N ARG A 8 8.17 -16.40 5.44
CA ARG A 8 8.43 -17.42 6.48
C ARG A 8 7.60 -18.69 6.32
N LEU A 9 6.42 -18.56 5.72
CA LEU A 9 5.57 -19.71 5.41
C LEU A 9 5.82 -20.19 3.98
N SER A 10 5.69 -21.50 3.77
CA SER A 10 5.81 -22.07 2.43
C SER A 10 4.69 -21.55 1.52
N VAL A 11 5.05 -21.15 0.32
CA VAL A 11 4.10 -20.74 -0.71
C VAL A 11 3.66 -21.98 -1.47
N PRO A 12 2.35 -22.17 -1.72
CA PRO A 12 1.85 -23.31 -2.49
C PRO A 12 2.38 -23.32 -3.92
N ASN A 13 2.48 -24.52 -4.50
CA ASN A 13 2.70 -24.63 -5.93
C ASN A 13 1.46 -24.07 -6.67
N GLU A 14 1.68 -23.14 -7.59
CA GLU A 14 0.61 -22.49 -8.33
C GLU A 14 -0.31 -23.48 -9.05
N GLN A 15 0.24 -24.56 -9.61
CA GLN A 15 -0.54 -25.58 -10.31
C GLN A 15 -1.55 -26.32 -9.41
N THR A 16 -1.41 -26.21 -8.09
CA THR A 16 -2.34 -26.80 -7.11
C THR A 16 -3.38 -25.82 -6.59
N LEU A 17 -3.33 -24.55 -7.02
CA LEU A 17 -4.27 -23.52 -6.63
C LEU A 17 -5.59 -23.64 -7.41
N PRO A 18 -6.70 -23.11 -6.88
CA PRO A 18 -7.95 -22.99 -7.62
C PRO A 18 -7.77 -22.22 -8.95
N ASP A 19 -8.54 -22.60 -9.98
CA ASP A 19 -8.44 -22.06 -11.34
C ASP A 19 -8.55 -20.53 -11.38
N ASP A 20 -9.44 -19.93 -10.59
CA ASP A 20 -9.61 -18.48 -10.49
C ASP A 20 -8.36 -17.77 -9.94
N ILE A 21 -7.66 -18.38 -8.98
CA ILE A 21 -6.40 -17.85 -8.46
C ILE A 21 -5.28 -17.96 -9.50
N GLN A 22 -5.22 -19.09 -10.23
CA GLN A 22 -4.27 -19.23 -11.33
C GLN A 22 -4.53 -18.19 -12.43
N ALA A 23 -5.80 -17.91 -12.75
CA ALA A 23 -6.17 -16.87 -13.71
C ALA A 23 -5.71 -15.48 -13.25
N ILE A 24 -5.94 -15.12 -11.98
CA ILE A 24 -5.45 -13.85 -11.40
C ILE A 24 -3.92 -13.74 -11.53
N PHE A 25 -3.19 -14.82 -11.25
CA PHE A 25 -1.72 -14.80 -11.37
C PHE A 25 -1.27 -14.66 -12.82
N ALA A 26 -1.98 -15.29 -13.76
CA ALA A 26 -1.71 -15.12 -15.19
C ALA A 26 -1.92 -13.68 -15.67
N GLU A 27 -3.01 -13.03 -15.24
CA GLU A 27 -3.27 -11.61 -15.53
C GLU A 27 -2.18 -10.70 -14.96
N MET A 28 -1.70 -10.96 -13.74
CA MET A 28 -0.62 -10.20 -13.14
C MET A 28 0.71 -10.38 -13.85
N ARG A 29 1.00 -11.56 -14.41
CA ARG A 29 2.18 -11.75 -15.27
C ARG A 29 2.05 -10.99 -16.59
N ALA A 30 0.84 -10.88 -17.13
CA ALA A 30 0.61 -10.07 -18.31
C ALA A 30 0.78 -8.56 -18.01
N LYS A 31 0.35 -8.12 -16.84
CA LYS A 31 0.48 -6.75 -16.35
C LYS A 31 0.33 -6.71 -14.82
N PRO A 32 1.33 -6.30 -14.06
CA PRO A 32 2.57 -5.54 -14.39
C PRO A 32 3.80 -6.36 -14.81
N GLY A 33 3.69 -7.66 -15.07
CA GLY A 33 4.80 -8.49 -15.52
C GLY A 33 5.30 -9.51 -14.48
N PHE A 34 4.74 -9.49 -13.29
CA PHE A 34 5.07 -10.42 -12.20
C PHE A 34 3.89 -10.57 -11.24
N VAL A 35 3.87 -11.69 -10.51
CA VAL A 35 2.91 -11.86 -9.41
C VAL A 35 3.49 -11.24 -8.15
N PRO A 36 2.82 -10.27 -7.51
CA PRO A 36 3.26 -9.72 -6.22
C PRO A 36 3.41 -10.82 -5.16
N ASN A 37 4.52 -10.79 -4.42
CA ASN A 37 4.81 -11.82 -3.42
C ASN A 37 3.76 -11.90 -2.31
N VAL A 38 3.06 -10.80 -2.02
CA VAL A 38 1.92 -10.82 -1.08
C VAL A 38 0.80 -11.73 -1.58
N TYR A 39 0.49 -11.75 -2.88
CA TYR A 39 -0.56 -12.61 -3.43
C TYR A 39 -0.12 -14.07 -3.41
N GLN A 40 1.16 -14.33 -3.72
CA GLN A 40 1.70 -15.68 -3.61
C GLN A 40 1.64 -16.20 -2.16
N ALA A 41 1.99 -15.38 -1.17
CA ALA A 41 1.91 -15.78 0.24
C ALA A 41 0.46 -15.97 0.72
N TYR A 42 -0.47 -15.09 0.33
CA TYR A 42 -1.89 -15.22 0.67
C TYR A 42 -2.56 -16.41 -0.03
N SER A 43 -2.00 -16.94 -1.13
CA SER A 43 -2.56 -18.08 -1.84
C SER A 43 -2.57 -19.36 -1.01
N LEU A 44 -1.81 -19.40 0.10
CA LEU A 44 -1.93 -20.46 1.12
C LEU A 44 -3.37 -20.60 1.65
N ARG A 45 -4.13 -19.52 1.61
CA ARG A 45 -5.56 -19.48 2.00
C ARG A 45 -6.35 -18.76 0.89
N PRO A 46 -6.73 -19.46 -0.20
CA PRO A 46 -7.35 -18.83 -1.39
C PRO A 46 -8.55 -17.95 -1.08
N GLN A 47 -9.39 -18.33 -0.09
CA GLN A 47 -10.53 -17.52 0.30
C GLN A 47 -10.12 -16.18 0.95
N GLN A 48 -9.02 -16.18 1.72
CA GLN A 48 -8.49 -14.94 2.31
C GLN A 48 -7.85 -14.06 1.23
N LEU A 49 -7.19 -14.67 0.24
CA LEU A 49 -6.66 -13.92 -0.92
C LEU A 49 -7.78 -13.21 -1.69
N ARG A 50 -8.90 -13.90 -1.96
CA ARG A 50 -10.06 -13.27 -2.63
C ARG A 50 -10.59 -12.08 -1.83
N GLY A 51 -10.77 -12.24 -0.52
CA GLY A 51 -11.22 -11.15 0.35
C GLY A 51 -10.23 -9.99 0.40
N PHE A 52 -8.93 -10.28 0.42
CA PHE A 52 -7.87 -9.26 0.39
C PHE A 52 -7.89 -8.47 -0.91
N ILE A 53 -7.99 -9.16 -2.07
CA ILE A 53 -8.05 -8.51 -3.38
C ILE A 53 -9.31 -7.65 -3.49
N ALA A 54 -10.48 -8.19 -3.14
CA ALA A 54 -11.74 -7.47 -3.21
C ALA A 54 -11.73 -6.19 -2.34
N LEU A 55 -11.18 -6.28 -1.12
CA LEU A 55 -11.06 -5.11 -0.24
C LEU A 55 -10.03 -4.10 -0.75
N TYR A 56 -8.89 -4.59 -1.27
CA TYR A 56 -7.87 -3.74 -1.89
C TYR A 56 -8.46 -2.95 -3.06
N ASP A 57 -9.19 -3.62 -3.95
CA ASP A 57 -9.79 -2.99 -5.12
C ASP A 57 -10.83 -1.95 -4.73
N ALA A 58 -11.70 -2.26 -3.77
CA ALA A 58 -12.70 -1.32 -3.26
C ALA A 58 -12.06 -0.05 -2.66
N ILE A 59 -10.93 -0.19 -1.96
CA ILE A 59 -10.26 0.94 -1.30
C ILE A 59 -9.34 1.69 -2.27
N MET A 60 -8.59 0.99 -3.12
CA MET A 60 -7.47 1.59 -3.86
C MET A 60 -7.79 1.90 -5.32
N THR A 61 -8.83 1.29 -5.91
CA THR A 61 -9.09 1.40 -7.35
C THR A 61 -10.41 2.08 -7.71
N GLU A 62 -11.44 1.97 -6.85
CA GLU A 62 -12.75 2.57 -7.08
C GLU A 62 -12.73 4.10 -7.13
N ALA A 63 -13.81 4.68 -7.67
CA ALA A 63 -13.98 6.13 -7.72
C ALA A 63 -14.00 6.73 -6.31
N SER A 64 -13.33 7.89 -6.14
CA SER A 64 -13.20 8.58 -4.85
C SER A 64 -12.77 10.02 -5.11
N GLY A 65 -13.01 10.91 -4.15
CA GLY A 65 -12.44 12.25 -4.15
C GLY A 65 -10.93 12.28 -3.86
N LEU A 66 -10.35 11.15 -3.38
CA LEU A 66 -8.92 11.00 -3.28
C LEU A 66 -8.35 10.52 -4.63
N THR A 67 -7.30 11.17 -5.09
CA THR A 67 -6.54 10.68 -6.25
C THR A 67 -5.85 9.36 -5.92
N LYS A 68 -5.52 8.56 -6.94
CA LYS A 68 -4.74 7.32 -6.75
C LYS A 68 -3.37 7.59 -6.12
N ALA A 69 -2.77 8.76 -6.38
CA ALA A 69 -1.51 9.15 -5.74
C ALA A 69 -1.72 9.44 -4.24
N GLU A 70 -2.78 10.12 -3.84
CA GLU A 70 -3.07 10.39 -2.42
C GLU A 70 -3.32 9.11 -1.62
N ARG A 71 -4.02 8.13 -2.17
CA ARG A 71 -4.17 6.81 -1.52
C ARG A 71 -2.83 6.11 -1.34
N GLU A 72 -1.93 6.18 -2.32
CA GLU A 72 -0.58 5.64 -2.19
C GLU A 72 0.28 6.45 -1.20
N MET A 73 0.09 7.77 -1.07
CA MET A 73 0.73 8.57 -0.02
C MET A 73 0.33 8.06 1.37
N ILE A 74 -0.96 7.77 1.58
CA ILE A 74 -1.45 7.17 2.84
C ILE A 74 -0.78 5.81 3.07
N ALA A 75 -0.77 4.95 2.05
CA ALA A 75 -0.14 3.63 2.11
C ALA A 75 1.32 3.71 2.54
N VAL A 76 2.09 4.60 1.94
CA VAL A 76 3.53 4.78 2.25
C VAL A 76 3.70 5.38 3.65
N ALA A 77 2.95 6.41 4.03
CA ALA A 77 3.06 7.04 5.34
C ALA A 77 2.72 6.06 6.48
N VAL A 78 1.63 5.30 6.36
CA VAL A 78 1.23 4.26 7.33
C VAL A 78 2.27 3.15 7.40
N SER A 79 2.80 2.72 6.24
CA SER A 79 3.81 1.66 6.19
C SER A 79 5.15 2.10 6.78
N ALA A 80 5.48 3.39 6.71
CA ALA A 80 6.65 3.97 7.35
C ALA A 80 6.54 3.90 8.88
N GLN A 81 5.39 4.28 9.44
CA GLN A 81 5.14 4.20 10.89
C GLN A 81 5.17 2.74 11.39
N ASN A 82 4.66 1.81 10.60
CA ASN A 82 4.68 0.38 10.93
C ASN A 82 5.99 -0.33 10.58
N HIS A 83 6.98 0.38 10.00
CA HIS A 83 8.27 -0.17 9.54
C HIS A 83 8.12 -1.40 8.63
N CYS A 84 7.07 -1.43 7.80
CA CYS A 84 6.78 -2.54 6.90
C CYS A 84 7.63 -2.46 5.62
N PHE A 85 8.74 -3.20 5.57
CA PHE A 85 9.66 -3.16 4.42
C PHE A 85 8.97 -3.55 3.10
N TYR A 86 8.15 -4.60 3.10
CA TYR A 86 7.41 -5.02 1.90
C TYR A 86 6.55 -3.89 1.35
N CYS A 87 5.69 -3.32 2.21
CA CYS A 87 4.72 -2.31 1.79
C CYS A 87 5.40 -0.99 1.42
N LEU A 88 6.44 -0.57 2.16
CA LEU A 88 7.23 0.61 1.79
C LEU A 88 7.82 0.48 0.39
N THR A 89 8.38 -0.68 0.06
CA THR A 89 9.02 -0.90 -1.24
C THR A 89 7.98 -0.98 -2.37
N SER A 90 6.89 -1.73 -2.17
CA SER A 90 5.86 -1.93 -3.20
C SER A 90 5.03 -0.67 -3.44
N HIS A 91 4.46 -0.07 -2.39
CA HIS A 91 3.64 1.13 -2.51
C HIS A 91 4.46 2.39 -2.78
N GLY A 92 5.71 2.45 -2.33
CA GLY A 92 6.64 3.48 -2.76
C GLY A 92 6.88 3.46 -4.28
N ALA A 93 7.00 2.26 -4.88
CA ALA A 93 7.09 2.12 -6.32
C ALA A 93 5.82 2.60 -7.05
N VAL A 94 4.64 2.22 -6.55
CA VAL A 94 3.37 2.65 -7.14
C VAL A 94 3.17 4.15 -6.96
N LEU A 95 3.54 4.73 -5.81
CA LEU A 95 3.46 6.17 -5.59
C LEU A 95 4.34 6.94 -6.58
N ARG A 96 5.59 6.50 -6.83
CA ARG A 96 6.46 7.12 -7.86
C ARG A 96 5.77 7.16 -9.23
N ILE A 97 5.11 6.07 -9.62
CA ILE A 97 4.36 5.99 -10.88
C ILE A 97 3.16 6.94 -10.89
N ARG A 98 2.36 6.96 -9.82
CA ARG A 98 1.10 7.72 -9.75
C ARG A 98 1.33 9.22 -9.59
N ALA A 99 2.31 9.61 -8.80
CA ALA A 99 2.69 11.00 -8.59
C ALA A 99 3.58 11.56 -9.71
N LYS A 100 4.22 10.67 -10.50
CA LYS A 100 5.28 11.03 -11.45
C LYS A 100 6.43 11.80 -10.77
N ASP A 101 6.71 11.41 -9.54
CA ASP A 101 7.71 12.03 -8.68
C ASP A 101 8.41 10.93 -7.88
N GLU A 102 9.67 10.69 -8.19
CA GLU A 102 10.45 9.65 -7.54
C GLU A 102 10.95 10.05 -6.14
N VAL A 103 11.07 11.36 -5.87
CA VAL A 103 11.55 11.88 -4.59
C VAL A 103 10.43 11.91 -3.55
N LEU A 104 9.19 12.17 -3.96
CA LEU A 104 8.04 12.27 -3.07
C LEU A 104 7.84 11.00 -2.24
N ALA A 105 7.91 9.83 -2.87
CA ALA A 105 7.72 8.55 -2.19
C ALA A 105 8.81 8.31 -1.12
N ASP A 106 10.07 8.59 -1.46
CA ASP A 106 11.21 8.41 -0.55
C ASP A 106 11.13 9.42 0.62
N THR A 107 10.68 10.67 0.33
CA THR A 107 10.52 11.69 1.37
C THR A 107 9.39 11.34 2.33
N ILE A 108 8.22 10.89 1.83
CA ILE A 108 7.12 10.46 2.69
C ILE A 108 7.53 9.25 3.55
N ALA A 109 8.26 8.30 2.97
CA ALA A 109 8.76 7.13 3.69
C ALA A 109 9.74 7.49 4.82
N ALA A 110 10.60 8.49 4.59
CA ALA A 110 11.55 8.94 5.59
C ALA A 110 10.91 9.87 6.65
N ASN A 111 10.15 10.84 6.19
CA ASN A 111 9.42 11.81 7.03
C ASN A 111 8.41 12.57 6.19
N TYR A 112 7.14 12.16 6.21
CA TYR A 112 6.10 12.82 5.41
C TYR A 112 5.95 14.33 5.72
N ARG A 113 6.34 14.77 6.93
CA ARG A 113 6.30 16.19 7.32
C ARG A 113 7.31 17.03 6.55
N ALA A 114 8.35 16.44 6.00
CA ALA A 114 9.35 17.11 5.16
C ALA A 114 8.95 17.19 3.69
N ALA A 115 7.93 16.44 3.26
CA ALA A 115 7.49 16.42 1.86
C ALA A 115 6.76 17.72 1.49
N HIS A 116 6.92 18.14 0.22
CA HIS A 116 6.16 19.23 -0.37
C HIS A 116 4.71 18.80 -0.62
N LEU A 117 3.86 19.00 0.37
CA LEU A 117 2.45 18.64 0.37
C LEU A 117 1.58 19.89 0.42
N THR A 118 0.43 19.83 -0.25
CA THR A 118 -0.62 20.83 -0.03
C THR A 118 -1.14 20.75 1.41
N PRO A 119 -1.74 21.83 1.96
CA PRO A 119 -2.38 21.76 3.28
C PRO A 119 -3.41 20.62 3.39
N ARG A 120 -4.16 20.35 2.32
CA ARG A 120 -5.14 19.25 2.23
C ARG A 120 -4.44 17.88 2.36
N GLN A 121 -3.36 17.65 1.61
CA GLN A 121 -2.59 16.41 1.69
C GLN A 121 -1.91 16.24 3.06
N ARG A 122 -1.45 17.34 3.67
CA ARG A 122 -0.88 17.32 5.01
C ARG A 122 -1.91 16.86 6.04
N ALA A 123 -3.11 17.46 6.06
CA ALA A 123 -4.18 17.07 6.97
C ALA A 123 -4.59 15.60 6.78
N MET A 124 -4.67 15.12 5.54
CA MET A 124 -4.93 13.73 5.20
C MET A 124 -3.90 12.77 5.81
N LEU A 125 -2.61 13.06 5.66
CA LEU A 125 -1.54 12.21 6.20
C LEU A 125 -1.43 12.32 7.72
N ASP A 126 -1.70 13.49 8.30
CA ASP A 126 -1.71 13.65 9.76
C ASP A 126 -2.78 12.76 10.40
N LEU A 127 -4.01 12.66 9.82
CA LEU A 127 -5.02 11.73 10.29
C LEU A 127 -4.59 10.27 10.09
N ALA A 128 -4.09 9.90 8.90
CA ALA A 128 -3.68 8.52 8.60
C ALA A 128 -2.58 8.03 9.55
N VAL A 129 -1.61 8.88 9.86
CA VAL A 129 -0.55 8.59 10.83
C VAL A 129 -1.12 8.50 12.25
N LYS A 130 -2.00 9.41 12.64
CA LYS A 130 -2.66 9.36 13.97
C LYS A 130 -3.47 8.07 14.15
N ILE A 131 -4.21 7.61 13.14
CA ILE A 131 -4.91 6.32 13.17
C ILE A 131 -3.90 5.17 13.41
N THR A 132 -2.72 5.26 12.85
CA THR A 132 -1.69 4.23 12.95
C THR A 132 -1.05 4.19 14.33
N GLU A 133 -0.72 5.35 14.90
CA GLU A 133 0.02 5.48 16.16
C GLU A 133 -0.89 5.42 17.39
N ALA A 134 -2.08 6.00 17.29
CA ALA A 134 -2.98 6.21 18.42
C ALA A 134 -4.45 6.29 17.98
N SER A 135 -4.98 5.24 17.38
CA SER A 135 -6.35 5.23 16.82
C SER A 135 -7.43 5.61 17.87
N ALA A 136 -7.24 5.23 19.12
CA ALA A 136 -8.17 5.59 20.22
C ALA A 136 -8.15 7.09 20.58
N ALA A 137 -7.17 7.85 20.11
CA ALA A 137 -7.07 9.29 20.33
C ALA A 137 -7.64 10.12 19.17
N VAL A 138 -8.15 9.48 18.11
CA VAL A 138 -8.87 10.17 17.05
C VAL A 138 -10.21 10.66 17.58
N GLY A 139 -10.48 11.96 17.38
CA GLY A 139 -11.69 12.61 17.87
C GLY A 139 -12.30 13.57 16.87
N ASP A 140 -13.40 14.21 17.27
CA ASP A 140 -14.18 15.11 16.40
C ASP A 140 -13.34 16.24 15.81
N GLN A 141 -12.34 16.72 16.53
CA GLN A 141 -11.46 17.79 16.06
C GLN A 141 -10.61 17.34 14.86
N ASP A 142 -10.18 16.08 14.82
CA ASP A 142 -9.40 15.56 13.67
C ASP A 142 -10.28 15.51 12.42
N ILE A 143 -11.52 15.12 12.58
CA ILE A 143 -12.50 15.07 11.49
C ILE A 143 -12.87 16.49 11.03
N ALA A 144 -13.05 17.43 11.97
CA ALA A 144 -13.32 18.82 11.64
C ALA A 144 -12.21 19.44 10.78
N VAL A 145 -10.94 19.19 11.12
CA VAL A 145 -9.79 19.64 10.33
C VAL A 145 -9.86 19.16 8.88
N LEU A 146 -10.26 17.91 8.63
CA LEU A 146 -10.40 17.41 7.27
C LEU A 146 -11.53 18.11 6.51
N ARG A 147 -12.68 18.35 7.17
CA ARG A 147 -13.80 19.12 6.58
C ARG A 147 -13.37 20.54 6.20
N ASP A 148 -12.61 21.20 7.06
CA ASP A 148 -12.06 22.54 6.81
C ASP A 148 -11.10 22.57 5.61
N HIS A 149 -10.47 21.44 5.29
CA HIS A 149 -9.63 21.25 4.10
C HIS A 149 -10.40 20.72 2.87
N GLY A 150 -11.75 20.71 2.93
CA GLY A 150 -12.63 20.39 1.81
C GLY A 150 -12.78 18.89 1.51
N PHE A 151 -12.52 18.00 2.47
CA PHE A 151 -12.86 16.60 2.34
C PHE A 151 -14.34 16.36 2.65
N THR A 152 -15.02 15.56 1.81
CA THR A 152 -16.37 15.08 2.06
C THR A 152 -16.36 13.95 3.11
N GLU A 153 -17.54 13.52 3.56
CA GLU A 153 -17.66 12.37 4.48
C GLU A 153 -17.15 11.07 3.82
N GLU A 154 -17.38 10.93 2.52
CA GLU A 154 -16.88 9.79 1.74
C GLU A 154 -15.35 9.83 1.63
N ASP A 155 -14.76 11.01 1.37
CA ASP A 155 -13.30 11.17 1.34
C ASP A 155 -12.66 10.82 2.68
N ILE A 156 -13.27 11.28 3.78
CA ILE A 156 -12.81 10.99 5.14
C ILE A 156 -12.90 9.48 5.43
N MET A 157 -13.99 8.84 5.01
CA MET A 157 -14.12 7.38 5.10
C MET A 157 -13.01 6.68 4.31
N ASP A 158 -12.70 7.14 3.09
CA ASP A 158 -11.64 6.57 2.25
C ASP A 158 -10.26 6.73 2.88
N ILE A 159 -9.97 7.87 3.53
CA ILE A 159 -8.73 8.08 4.29
C ILE A 159 -8.63 7.05 5.44
N ILE A 160 -9.71 6.92 6.22
CA ILE A 160 -9.77 6.02 7.37
C ILE A 160 -9.61 4.56 6.91
N GLN A 161 -10.36 4.15 5.88
CA GLN A 161 -10.30 2.78 5.36
C GLN A 161 -8.93 2.47 4.77
N THR A 162 -8.33 3.40 4.02
CA THR A 162 -6.97 3.21 3.47
C THR A 162 -5.95 3.04 4.60
N ALA A 163 -5.98 3.91 5.61
CA ALA A 163 -5.08 3.79 6.75
C ALA A 163 -5.27 2.48 7.51
N ALA A 164 -6.52 2.08 7.79
CA ALA A 164 -6.84 0.84 8.49
C ALA A 164 -6.42 -0.41 7.70
N PHE A 165 -6.66 -0.42 6.39
CA PHE A 165 -6.24 -1.50 5.49
C PHE A 165 -4.72 -1.70 5.52
N PHE A 166 -3.95 -0.62 5.42
CA PHE A 166 -2.49 -0.72 5.48
C PHE A 166 -1.99 -1.09 6.89
N ASN A 167 -2.67 -0.68 7.94
CA ASN A 167 -2.38 -1.19 9.29
C ASN A 167 -2.57 -2.71 9.40
N TYR A 168 -3.62 -3.25 8.79
CA TYR A 168 -3.83 -4.70 8.68
C TYR A 168 -2.75 -5.36 7.80
N SER A 169 -2.57 -4.89 6.57
CA SER A 169 -1.65 -5.46 5.59
C SER A 169 -0.20 -5.45 6.08
N ASN A 170 0.25 -4.33 6.68
CA ASN A 170 1.61 -4.20 7.21
C ASN A 170 1.91 -5.24 8.29
N ARG A 171 0.96 -5.50 9.21
CA ARG A 171 1.13 -6.49 10.28
C ARG A 171 1.26 -7.89 9.73
N VAL A 172 0.45 -8.25 8.75
CA VAL A 172 0.53 -9.56 8.08
C VAL A 172 1.84 -9.68 7.32
N ALA A 173 2.20 -8.68 6.51
CA ALA A 173 3.45 -8.69 5.72
C ALA A 173 4.69 -8.79 6.62
N SER A 174 4.73 -8.04 7.71
CA SER A 174 5.85 -8.07 8.67
C SER A 174 5.92 -9.40 9.42
N ALA A 175 4.79 -9.96 9.86
CA ALA A 175 4.73 -11.26 10.55
C ALA A 175 5.22 -12.40 9.65
N LEU A 176 4.89 -12.34 8.36
CA LEU A 176 5.34 -13.29 7.34
C LEU A 176 6.77 -13.03 6.85
N ASP A 177 7.41 -11.93 7.23
CA ASP A 177 8.70 -11.46 6.67
C ASP A 177 8.67 -11.47 5.14
N LEU A 178 7.60 -10.91 4.57
CA LEU A 178 7.44 -10.86 3.12
C LEU A 178 8.58 -10.08 2.46
N ARG A 179 9.17 -10.67 1.43
CA ARG A 179 10.19 -10.02 0.60
C ARG A 179 9.52 -9.34 -0.59
N PRO A 180 9.79 -8.05 -0.83
CA PRO A 180 9.28 -7.38 -2.02
C PRO A 180 9.88 -7.98 -3.29
N ASN A 181 9.08 -8.01 -4.37
CA ASN A 181 9.58 -8.34 -5.68
C ASN A 181 10.69 -7.35 -6.09
N ARG A 182 11.72 -7.84 -6.77
CA ARG A 182 12.88 -7.03 -7.18
C ARG A 182 12.48 -5.87 -8.08
N GLU A 183 11.48 -6.07 -8.89
CA GLU A 183 10.94 -5.10 -9.85
C GLU A 183 10.53 -3.79 -9.16
N TYR A 184 9.96 -3.86 -7.96
CA TYR A 184 9.56 -2.66 -7.22
C TYR A 184 10.70 -1.70 -6.91
N HIS A 185 11.94 -2.21 -6.74
CA HIS A 185 13.10 -1.37 -6.40
C HIS A 185 13.50 -0.42 -7.53
N SER A 186 13.30 -0.84 -8.80
CA SER A 186 13.66 -0.05 -9.97
C SER A 186 12.48 0.67 -10.64
N MET A 187 11.24 0.33 -10.30
CA MET A 187 10.06 0.94 -10.91
C MET A 187 10.03 2.46 -10.74
N ALA A 188 9.86 3.15 -11.89
CA ALA A 188 9.80 4.63 -11.96
C ALA A 188 10.97 5.34 -11.24
N ARG A 189 12.13 4.71 -11.22
CA ARG A 189 13.41 5.38 -10.97
C ARG A 189 14.09 5.62 -12.29
N GLY A 190 14.56 6.85 -12.52
CA GLY A 190 15.31 7.18 -13.72
C GLY A 190 16.44 6.16 -13.91
N SER A 191 16.58 5.59 -15.12
CA SER A 191 17.80 4.89 -15.47
C SER A 191 18.94 5.90 -15.33
N SER A 192 19.77 5.73 -14.30
CA SER A 192 21.08 6.37 -14.29
C SER A 192 21.79 5.88 -15.54
N SER A 193 21.72 6.69 -16.62
CA SER A 193 22.60 6.57 -17.75
C SER A 193 24.01 6.84 -17.22
N GLY A 194 24.71 5.75 -16.86
CA GLY A 194 26.14 5.76 -16.65
C GLY A 194 26.87 5.74 -17.98
#